data_eb94b10d170a57c4f2289846636a3b2f
#
_entry.id   eb94b10d170a57c4f2289846636a3b2f
#
_cell.length_a   1.000
_cell.length_b   1.000
_cell.length_c   1.000
_cell.angle_alpha   90.00
_cell.angle_beta   90.00
_cell.angle_gamma   90.00
#
_symmetry.space_group_name_H-M   'P 1'
#
loop_
_entity.id
_entity.type
_entity.pdbx_description
1 polymer ?
#
loop_
_entity_poly.entity_id
_entity_poly.type
_entity_poly.pdbx_seq_one_letter_code
_entity_poly.pdbx_strand_id
1 'polypeptide(L)'
;LLVAGAEGKRSALTHSRVMIHQPMGGAQGQASDIEITAREIQKLKKELYTIIADHSHTSFDKVWADSDRDYWMTAQEAKEYGMIDQVYTKK
;
A
#
# COMPACT_ATOMS: atom_id res chain seq x y z
N LEU A 1 4.78 -2.70 -4.01
CA LEU A 1 5.35 -3.17 -5.28
C LEU A 1 4.33 -3.90 -6.15
N LEU A 2 3.44 -4.68 -5.53
CA LEU A 2 2.40 -5.41 -6.27
C LEU A 2 1.57 -4.47 -7.15
N VAL A 3 1.10 -3.36 -6.58
CA VAL A 3 0.22 -2.42 -7.27
C VAL A 3 0.92 -1.69 -8.41
N ALA A 4 2.24 -1.58 -8.37
CA ALA A 4 3.04 -0.89 -9.38
C ALA A 4 3.36 -1.75 -10.61
N GLY A 5 2.89 -2.99 -10.65
CA GLY A 5 3.02 -3.85 -11.83
C GLY A 5 2.25 -3.30 -13.02
N ALA A 6 2.53 -3.84 -14.20
CA ALA A 6 1.87 -3.42 -15.43
C ALA A 6 0.36 -3.61 -15.34
N GLU A 7 -0.40 -2.61 -15.72
CA GLU A 7 -1.85 -2.67 -15.68
C GLU A 7 -2.35 -3.84 -16.53
N GLY A 8 -3.31 -4.59 -16.01
CA GLY A 8 -3.84 -5.80 -16.62
C GLY A 8 -3.04 -7.05 -16.33
N LYS A 9 -1.88 -6.93 -15.69
CA LYS A 9 -0.98 -8.06 -15.43
C LYS A 9 -0.74 -8.34 -13.95
N ARG A 10 -1.38 -7.58 -13.07
CA ARG A 10 -1.27 -7.79 -11.63
C ARG A 10 -2.29 -8.85 -11.21
N SER A 11 -1.87 -9.83 -10.43
CA SER A 11 -2.76 -10.93 -10.06
C SER A 11 -2.43 -11.51 -8.68
N ALA A 12 -3.38 -12.25 -8.12
CA ALA A 12 -3.22 -12.96 -6.87
C ALA A 12 -3.97 -14.28 -6.92
N LEU A 13 -3.53 -15.25 -6.14
CA LEU A 13 -4.22 -16.53 -6.01
C LEU A 13 -5.47 -16.37 -5.15
N THR A 14 -6.47 -17.21 -5.35
CA THR A 14 -7.79 -17.11 -4.72
C THR A 14 -7.74 -16.99 -3.19
N HIS A 15 -6.85 -17.74 -2.56
CA HIS A 15 -6.73 -17.74 -1.09
C HIS A 15 -5.63 -16.85 -0.55
N SER A 16 -5.02 -16.04 -1.40
CA SER A 16 -4.01 -15.08 -0.98
C SER A 16 -4.65 -13.86 -0.33
N ARG A 17 -3.85 -13.15 0.45
CA ARG A 17 -4.27 -11.90 1.08
C ARG A 17 -3.33 -10.78 0.64
N VAL A 18 -3.89 -9.60 0.50
CA VAL A 18 -3.13 -8.38 0.19
C VAL A 18 -3.30 -7.41 1.34
N MET A 19 -2.20 -6.86 1.82
CA MET A 19 -2.23 -5.91 2.92
C MET A 19 -1.62 -4.58 2.52
N ILE A 20 -2.28 -3.50 2.91
CA ILE A 20 -1.72 -2.17 2.86
C ILE A 20 -1.35 -1.79 4.29
N HIS A 21 -0.13 -1.32 4.49
CA HIS A 21 0.30 -0.84 5.79
C HIS A 21 1.16 0.40 5.63
N GLN A 22 1.20 1.21 6.68
CA GLN A 22 2.03 2.41 6.64
C GLN A 22 3.51 2.04 6.82
N PRO A 23 4.41 2.81 6.20
CA PRO A 23 5.83 2.59 6.42
C PRO A 23 6.18 2.83 7.88
N MET A 24 6.99 1.92 8.43
CA MET A 24 7.40 1.99 9.82
C MET A 24 8.88 2.36 9.88
N GLY A 25 9.23 3.12 10.90
CA GLY A 25 10.60 3.46 11.16
C GLY A 25 10.77 3.78 12.62
N GLY A 26 11.97 3.52 13.13
CA GLY A 26 12.36 3.87 14.48
C GLY A 26 13.48 4.89 14.45
N ALA A 27 13.52 5.76 15.47
CA ALA A 27 14.59 6.70 15.62
C ALA A 27 15.08 6.68 17.06
N GLN A 28 16.42 6.69 17.22
CA GLN A 28 17.06 6.80 18.53
C GLN A 28 18.10 7.91 18.45
N GLY A 29 18.31 8.59 19.57
CA GLY A 29 19.29 9.64 19.66
C GLY A 29 18.69 10.97 20.11
N GLN A 30 19.28 12.07 19.67
CA GLN A 30 18.84 13.39 20.06
C GLN A 30 17.50 13.75 19.41
N ALA A 31 16.75 14.66 20.04
CA ALA A 31 15.43 15.06 19.57
C ALA A 31 15.46 15.59 18.12
N SER A 32 16.54 16.28 17.73
CA SER A 32 16.70 16.78 16.36
C SER A 32 16.79 15.62 15.35
N ASP A 33 17.46 14.53 15.70
CA ASP A 33 17.61 13.36 14.82
C ASP A 33 16.29 12.62 14.68
N ILE A 34 15.53 12.52 15.77
CA ILE A 34 14.20 11.92 15.78
C ILE A 34 13.26 12.72 14.88
N GLU A 35 13.32 14.04 14.95
CA GLU A 35 12.51 14.94 14.14
C GLU A 35 12.82 14.78 12.64
N ILE A 36 14.11 14.72 12.29
CA ILE A 36 14.54 14.53 10.90
C ILE A 36 14.02 13.20 10.36
N THR A 37 14.16 12.12 11.15
CA THR A 37 13.67 10.80 10.76
C THR A 37 12.15 10.81 10.58
N ALA A 38 11.42 11.46 11.48
CA ALA A 38 9.97 11.57 11.39
C ALA A 38 9.53 12.28 10.11
N ARG A 39 10.21 13.36 9.72
CA ARG A 39 9.92 14.06 8.46
C ARG A 39 10.17 13.19 7.25
N GLU A 40 11.25 12.42 7.26
CA GLU A 40 11.59 11.53 6.15
C GLU A 40 10.55 10.41 6.00
N ILE A 41 10.07 9.86 7.11
CA ILE A 41 9.00 8.85 7.11
C ILE A 41 7.71 9.45 6.53
N GLN A 42 7.37 10.70 6.88
CA GLN A 42 6.18 11.37 6.34
C GLN A 42 6.29 11.59 4.82
N LYS A 43 7.46 11.97 4.33
CA LYS A 43 7.69 12.10 2.88
C LYS A 43 7.54 10.76 2.17
N LEU A 44 8.13 9.72 2.72
CA LEU A 44 8.06 8.38 2.17
C LEU A 44 6.62 7.87 2.14
N LYS A 45 5.89 8.09 3.22
CA LYS A 45 4.48 7.72 3.33
C LYS A 45 3.65 8.38 2.23
N LYS A 46 3.82 9.68 2.03
CA LYS A 46 3.10 10.43 1.00
C LYS A 46 3.43 9.92 -0.40
N GLU A 47 4.70 9.64 -0.66
CA GLU A 47 5.15 9.12 -1.94
C GLU A 47 4.58 7.74 -2.23
N LEU A 48 4.66 6.82 -1.27
CA LEU A 48 4.14 5.46 -1.43
C LEU A 48 2.63 5.45 -1.61
N TYR A 49 1.90 6.27 -0.87
CA TYR A 49 0.44 6.32 -0.99
C TYR A 49 -0.01 6.95 -2.31
N THR A 50 0.77 7.89 -2.83
CA THR A 50 0.53 8.44 -4.16
C THR A 50 0.68 7.36 -5.23
N ILE A 51 1.71 6.53 -5.12
CA ILE A 51 1.93 5.41 -6.04
C ILE A 51 0.74 4.44 -5.98
N ILE A 52 0.29 4.09 -4.78
CA ILE A 52 -0.86 3.19 -4.61
C ILE A 52 -2.12 3.81 -5.22
N ALA A 53 -2.38 5.08 -4.95
CA ALA A 53 -3.56 5.77 -5.47
C ALA A 53 -3.56 5.81 -6.99
N ASP A 54 -2.43 6.14 -7.60
CA ASP A 54 -2.32 6.23 -9.05
C ASP A 54 -2.51 4.89 -9.74
N HIS A 55 -1.88 3.84 -9.20
CA HIS A 55 -1.92 2.51 -9.83
C HIS A 55 -3.22 1.75 -9.54
N SER A 56 -3.86 2.02 -8.41
CA SER A 56 -5.13 1.37 -8.05
C SER A 56 -6.36 2.15 -8.54
N HIS A 57 -6.16 3.35 -9.07
CA HIS A 57 -7.27 4.25 -9.45
C HIS A 57 -8.19 4.59 -8.28
N THR A 58 -7.65 4.54 -7.07
CA THR A 58 -8.35 4.89 -5.84
C THR A 58 -7.87 6.26 -5.38
N SER A 59 -8.75 7.06 -4.76
CA SER A 59 -8.37 8.39 -4.30
C SER A 59 -7.26 8.32 -3.24
N PHE A 60 -6.39 9.32 -3.25
CA PHE A 60 -5.32 9.42 -2.26
C PHE A 60 -5.86 9.43 -0.83
N ASP A 61 -6.95 10.15 -0.60
CA ASP A 61 -7.57 10.25 0.73
C ASP A 61 -8.04 8.90 1.24
N LYS A 62 -8.62 8.08 0.35
CA LYS A 62 -9.05 6.73 0.71
C LYS A 62 -7.84 5.83 1.04
N VAL A 63 -6.78 5.89 0.23
CA VAL A 63 -5.55 5.13 0.50
C VAL A 63 -4.95 5.55 1.83
N TRP A 64 -4.90 6.84 2.10
CA TRP A 64 -4.38 7.38 3.35
C TRP A 64 -5.16 6.85 4.56
N ALA A 65 -6.50 6.90 4.48
CA ALA A 65 -7.37 6.43 5.56
C ALA A 65 -7.24 4.92 5.77
N ASP A 66 -7.23 4.14 4.68
CA ASP A 66 -7.16 2.68 4.75
C ASP A 66 -5.79 2.20 5.25
N SER A 67 -4.74 2.97 4.99
CA SER A 67 -3.37 2.60 5.36
C SER A 67 -2.99 3.02 6.77
N ASP A 68 -3.86 3.73 7.48
CA ASP A 68 -3.61 4.19 8.84
C ASP A 68 -3.46 3.01 9.82
N ARG A 69 -4.06 1.87 9.46
CA ARG A 69 -3.88 0.58 10.14
C ARG A 69 -3.60 -0.48 9.09
N ASP A 70 -3.12 -1.63 9.51
CA ASP A 70 -2.92 -2.75 8.60
C ASP A 70 -4.28 -3.11 7.95
N TYR A 71 -4.36 -2.85 6.67
CA TYR A 71 -5.59 -3.10 5.90
C TYR A 71 -5.43 -4.37 5.09
N TRP A 72 -6.07 -5.43 5.56
CA TRP A 72 -6.03 -6.74 4.93
C TRP A 72 -7.17 -6.90 3.93
N MET A 73 -6.84 -7.39 2.76
CA MET A 73 -7.81 -7.67 1.71
C MET A 73 -7.69 -9.11 1.24
N THR A 74 -8.84 -9.73 0.95
CA THR A 74 -8.83 -10.98 0.20
C THR A 74 -8.41 -10.68 -1.23
N ALA A 75 -8.09 -11.72 -2.02
CA ALA A 75 -7.72 -11.53 -3.42
C ALA A 75 -8.84 -10.80 -4.19
N GLN A 76 -10.10 -11.16 -3.96
CA GLN A 76 -11.25 -10.52 -4.62
C GLN A 76 -11.39 -9.06 -4.19
N GLU A 77 -11.24 -8.77 -2.92
CA GLU A 77 -11.30 -7.41 -2.41
C GLU A 77 -10.18 -6.55 -2.98
N ALA A 78 -8.97 -7.13 -3.12
CA ALA A 78 -7.83 -6.45 -3.72
C ALA A 78 -8.10 -6.10 -5.19
N LYS A 79 -8.80 -6.97 -5.92
CA LYS A 79 -9.21 -6.70 -7.29
C LYS A 79 -10.21 -5.54 -7.34
N GLU A 80 -11.20 -5.52 -6.47
CA GLU A 80 -12.20 -4.46 -6.39
C GLU A 80 -11.57 -3.13 -5.99
N TYR A 81 -10.57 -3.16 -5.11
CA TYR A 81 -9.84 -1.97 -4.70
C TYR A 81 -8.97 -1.41 -5.83
N GLY A 82 -8.51 -2.26 -6.73
CA GLY A 82 -7.62 -1.87 -7.82
C GLY A 82 -6.16 -2.21 -7.58
N MET A 83 -5.86 -2.94 -6.51
CA MET A 83 -4.48 -3.36 -6.22
C MET A 83 -3.99 -4.43 -7.18
N ILE A 84 -4.90 -5.24 -7.71
CA ILE A 84 -4.61 -6.27 -8.71
C ILE A 84 -5.67 -6.25 -9.79
N ASP A 85 -5.39 -6.90 -10.91
CA ASP A 85 -6.29 -6.94 -12.06
C ASP A 85 -7.03 -8.27 -12.18
N GLN A 86 -6.43 -9.35 -11.71
CA GLN A 86 -6.99 -10.70 -11.85
C GLN A 86 -6.78 -11.52 -10.59
N VAL A 87 -7.74 -12.41 -10.35
CA VAL A 87 -7.62 -13.44 -9.32
C VAL A 87 -7.47 -14.78 -10.04
N TYR A 88 -6.35 -15.48 -9.79
CA TYR A 88 -6.13 -16.78 -10.36
C TYR A 88 -6.85 -17.85 -9.55
N THR A 89 -7.74 -18.56 -10.22
CA THR A 89 -8.43 -19.71 -9.65
C THR A 89 -7.74 -20.97 -10.13
N LYS A 90 -7.30 -21.80 -9.20
CA LYS A 90 -6.69 -23.06 -9.54
C LYS A 90 -7.81 -24.04 -9.96
N LYS A 91 -7.72 -24.52 -11.16
CA LYS A 91 -8.63 -25.53 -11.64
C LYS A 91 -8.21 -26.91 -11.14
#